data_bcc1e4bff004ae7ab6056380ee9951e9
#
_entry.id   bcc1e4bff004ae7ab6056380ee9951e9
#
_cell.length_a   1.000
_cell.length_b   1.000
_cell.length_c   1.000
_cell.angle_alpha   90.00
_cell.angle_beta   90.00
_cell.angle_gamma   90.00
#
_symmetry.space_group_name_H-M   'P 1'
#
loop_
_entity.id
_entity.type
_entity.pdbx_description
1 polymer ?
#
loop_
_entity_poly.entity_id
_entity_poly.type
_entity_poly.pdbx_seq_one_letter_code
_entity_poly.pdbx_strand_id
1 'polypeptide(L)'
;MKTSICYFGLAIIAPILLGASEESSNSYRIVGEYIANEANLGEVQETAGSKNANGLDLSTAEIRIIYEIPLDNGETETVELGSDRFVDGRVVFEGEIDKPTDVRISIKELENQWKWVWTTIIPGGEEINFAMVDDGDVRLALVGVSNRVKNPKNKFTISGDLSSIDKDLSRAHVLVAETGVNAGTLKAISSGNMILRNGKFLFEGEAEHPKVVQITVSTLRASGVSDSFFEQMSAVVEPSAEILIHPQGEHNELVATSGTGKHAKIIESWRQSSEYLELEERFNAAEREYDNKYTALWDVVNAAIKELNEYINDESHEHLALERELAEMRTTKLQSIAKNANDPLDSLLAMEMGAYTVEMENRSEAFQVYDKLAEVLDADLVMQRVTPARERIVELIKIEQNDADLVPGQKVPDFTLSDVEEKETILYDILADNELVLVEFWASWCAPCIAAIPELKDLHSLYNKNGFEIVSVSIDDNFHDWEQASEEQDLPWIDVGEMDGWDGETAKAYGVQFVPKSYLVDREGTILQKDLNPDELEEYVSSWFNGTSSSN
;
A
#
# COMPACT_ATOMS: atom_id res chain seq x y z
N MET A 1 -46.85 -36.37 16.88
CA MET A 1 -48.04 -35.48 16.86
C MET A 1 -47.57 -34.09 17.22
N LYS A 2 -47.91 -33.15 16.35
CA LYS A 2 -47.64 -31.70 16.43
C LYS A 2 -46.19 -31.24 16.35
N THR A 3 -45.76 -31.12 15.14
CA THR A 3 -44.72 -30.29 14.57
C THR A 3 -45.05 -28.81 14.82
N SER A 4 -44.14 -28.07 15.47
CA SER A 4 -44.17 -26.60 15.46
C SER A 4 -43.06 -26.13 14.55
N ILE A 5 -43.47 -25.60 13.42
CA ILE A 5 -42.60 -24.92 12.45
C ILE A 5 -42.55 -23.47 12.91
N CYS A 6 -41.36 -22.99 13.32
CA CYS A 6 -41.10 -21.56 13.47
C CYS A 6 -40.76 -20.96 12.10
N TYR A 7 -41.67 -20.18 11.59
CA TYR A 7 -41.43 -19.29 10.46
C TYR A 7 -40.61 -18.08 10.94
N PHE A 8 -39.38 -17.96 10.50
CA PHE A 8 -38.70 -16.69 10.50
C PHE A 8 -39.13 -15.91 9.25
N GLY A 9 -39.85 -14.83 9.48
CA GLY A 9 -40.38 -13.99 8.42
C GLY A 9 -39.27 -13.20 7.75
N LEU A 10 -39.09 -13.43 6.45
CA LEU A 10 -38.48 -12.46 5.56
C LEU A 10 -39.39 -11.23 5.54
N ALA A 11 -38.94 -10.12 6.11
CA ALA A 11 -39.53 -8.82 5.86
C ALA A 11 -39.16 -8.37 4.45
N ILE A 12 -40.01 -8.67 3.48
CA ILE A 12 -39.99 -8.00 2.18
C ILE A 12 -40.48 -6.58 2.45
N ILE A 13 -39.56 -5.61 2.47
CA ILE A 13 -39.94 -4.20 2.45
C ILE A 13 -40.39 -3.89 1.02
N ALA A 14 -41.69 -3.89 0.82
CA ALA A 14 -42.29 -3.31 -0.36
C ALA A 14 -42.07 -1.79 -0.29
N PRO A 15 -41.78 -1.10 -1.41
CA PRO A 15 -41.72 0.34 -1.42
C PRO A 15 -43.12 0.88 -1.14
N ILE A 16 -43.27 1.58 -0.03
CA ILE A 16 -44.44 2.39 0.24
C ILE A 16 -44.33 3.57 -0.74
N LEU A 17 -45.15 3.58 -1.76
CA LEU A 17 -45.46 4.74 -2.58
C LEU A 17 -46.11 5.81 -1.67
N LEU A 18 -45.32 6.61 -1.00
CA LEU A 18 -45.74 7.89 -0.45
C LEU A 18 -45.49 8.94 -1.54
N GLY A 19 -46.50 9.79 -1.73
CA GLY A 19 -46.66 10.71 -2.82
C GLY A 19 -45.41 11.52 -3.15
N ALA A 20 -45.14 11.65 -4.43
CA ALA A 20 -44.13 12.51 -4.99
C ALA A 20 -44.35 13.96 -4.52
N SER A 21 -43.59 14.38 -3.50
CA SER A 21 -43.12 15.74 -3.45
C SER A 21 -42.11 15.88 -4.58
N GLU A 22 -42.18 16.96 -5.37
CA GLU A 22 -41.12 17.32 -6.31
C GLU A 22 -39.81 17.45 -5.48
N GLU A 23 -39.02 16.35 -5.42
CA GLU A 23 -37.67 16.41 -4.89
C GLU A 23 -36.88 17.39 -5.78
N SER A 24 -36.23 18.38 -5.18
CA SER A 24 -35.40 19.32 -5.92
C SER A 24 -34.37 18.52 -6.70
N SER A 25 -34.13 18.88 -7.95
CA SER A 25 -33.17 18.18 -8.84
C SER A 25 -31.73 18.18 -8.31
N ASN A 26 -31.47 18.80 -7.16
CA ASN A 26 -30.17 19.06 -6.55
C ASN A 26 -30.00 18.34 -5.20
N SER A 27 -30.98 17.58 -4.73
CA SER A 27 -30.91 16.89 -3.45
C SER A 27 -29.89 15.73 -3.45
N TYR A 28 -29.33 15.48 -2.28
CA TYR A 28 -28.52 14.28 -2.01
C TYR A 28 -28.95 13.61 -0.70
N ARG A 29 -28.65 12.32 -0.58
CA ARG A 29 -28.83 11.54 0.63
C ARG A 29 -27.65 10.60 0.85
N ILE A 30 -27.08 10.62 2.06
CA ILE A 30 -25.98 9.73 2.47
C ILE A 30 -26.41 9.02 3.75
N VAL A 31 -26.28 7.70 3.76
CA VAL A 31 -26.68 6.85 4.89
C VAL A 31 -25.49 6.03 5.36
N GLY A 32 -25.18 6.11 6.64
CA GLY A 32 -24.14 5.32 7.29
C GLY A 32 -24.71 4.28 8.25
N GLU A 33 -24.09 3.10 8.28
CA GLU A 33 -24.42 2.02 9.21
C GLU A 33 -23.16 1.62 10.01
N TYR A 34 -23.34 1.36 11.32
CA TYR A 34 -22.31 0.79 12.17
C TYR A 34 -22.43 -0.73 12.20
N ILE A 35 -21.34 -1.42 11.88
CA ILE A 35 -21.25 -2.88 11.86
C ILE A 35 -20.23 -3.32 12.93
N ALA A 36 -20.72 -3.82 14.07
CA ALA A 36 -19.87 -4.38 15.11
C ALA A 36 -19.39 -5.80 14.76
N ASN A 37 -18.24 -6.18 15.30
CA ASN A 37 -17.74 -7.56 15.18
C ASN A 37 -18.51 -8.49 16.15
N GLU A 38 -19.27 -9.45 15.62
CA GLU A 38 -19.98 -10.45 16.42
C GLU A 38 -19.03 -11.40 17.20
N ALA A 39 -17.76 -11.52 16.81
CA ALA A 39 -16.78 -12.38 17.49
C ALA A 39 -16.44 -11.90 18.91
N ASN A 40 -16.68 -10.63 19.24
CA ASN A 40 -16.52 -10.08 20.60
C ASN A 40 -17.77 -10.23 21.47
N LEU A 41 -18.85 -10.84 20.98
CA LEU A 41 -20.10 -11.07 21.73
C LEU A 41 -20.12 -12.41 22.50
N GLY A 42 -19.05 -13.20 22.46
CA GLY A 42 -18.89 -14.37 23.32
C GLY A 42 -18.51 -13.96 24.74
N GLU A 43 -19.49 -13.94 25.67
CA GLU A 43 -19.36 -13.73 27.11
C GLU A 43 -19.17 -12.27 27.62
N VAL A 44 -19.96 -11.32 27.18
CA VAL A 44 -20.17 -10.09 27.98
C VAL A 44 -21.66 -9.81 28.14
N GLN A 45 -22.09 -9.84 29.38
CA GLN A 45 -23.40 -9.38 29.81
C GLN A 45 -23.72 -7.98 29.27
N GLU A 46 -25.00 -7.76 28.97
CA GLU A 46 -25.62 -6.47 28.64
C GLU A 46 -25.13 -5.32 29.53
N THR A 47 -24.03 -4.64 29.13
CA THR A 47 -23.75 -3.26 29.63
C THR A 47 -22.69 -2.62 28.73
N ALA A 48 -23.11 -1.54 28.04
CA ALA A 48 -22.31 -0.48 27.45
C ALA A 48 -21.44 -0.84 26.23
N GLY A 49 -21.59 -0.01 25.18
CA GLY A 49 -20.92 0.02 23.87
C GLY A 49 -19.53 -0.58 23.78
N SER A 50 -19.26 -1.29 22.71
CA SER A 50 -17.93 -1.84 22.44
C SER A 50 -16.93 -0.69 22.33
N LYS A 51 -15.98 -0.63 23.27
CA LYS A 51 -14.90 0.35 23.22
C LYS A 51 -13.74 -0.26 22.46
N ASN A 52 -13.20 0.49 21.48
CA ASN A 52 -11.96 0.11 20.83
C ASN A 52 -10.77 0.10 21.81
N ALA A 53 -9.57 -0.30 21.36
CA ALA A 53 -8.35 -0.33 22.17
C ALA A 53 -8.04 1.01 22.86
N ASN A 54 -8.52 2.14 22.29
CA ASN A 54 -8.37 3.49 22.84
C ASN A 54 -9.54 3.92 23.77
N GLY A 55 -10.48 3.02 24.06
CA GLY A 55 -11.61 3.30 24.96
C GLY A 55 -12.76 4.11 24.35
N LEU A 56 -12.77 4.33 23.02
CA LEU A 56 -13.80 5.07 22.28
C LEU A 56 -15.00 4.17 21.99
N ASP A 57 -16.22 4.67 22.28
CA ASP A 57 -17.46 4.02 21.87
C ASP A 57 -17.83 4.39 20.43
N LEU A 58 -17.50 3.50 19.51
CA LEU A 58 -17.69 3.74 18.07
C LEU A 58 -19.16 3.70 17.66
N SER A 59 -20.05 3.07 18.43
CA SER A 59 -21.48 3.05 18.13
C SER A 59 -22.13 4.44 18.23
N THR A 60 -21.41 5.41 18.80
CA THR A 60 -21.83 6.82 18.94
C THR A 60 -20.82 7.79 18.35
N ALA A 61 -19.89 7.31 17.52
CA ALA A 61 -18.87 8.14 16.87
C ALA A 61 -19.49 9.23 15.99
N GLU A 62 -18.82 10.36 15.90
CA GLU A 62 -19.24 11.49 15.06
C GLU A 62 -18.68 11.33 13.64
N ILE A 63 -19.57 11.24 12.67
CA ILE A 63 -19.22 11.21 11.24
C ILE A 63 -19.24 12.62 10.70
N ARG A 64 -18.20 13.00 9.95
CA ARG A 64 -18.11 14.26 9.23
C ARG A 64 -18.08 14.02 7.73
N ILE A 65 -18.77 14.88 6.99
CA ILE A 65 -18.71 14.95 5.53
C ILE A 65 -18.15 16.30 5.16
N ILE A 66 -17.00 16.29 4.48
CA ILE A 66 -16.29 17.50 4.06
C ILE A 66 -15.92 17.43 2.58
N TYR A 67 -15.71 18.58 1.96
CA TYR A 67 -15.05 18.70 0.67
C TYR A 67 -14.00 19.81 0.70
N GLU A 68 -13.08 19.79 -0.26
CA GLU A 68 -11.96 20.72 -0.34
C GLU A 68 -12.12 21.63 -1.56
N ILE A 69 -11.92 22.92 -1.36
CA ILE A 69 -11.92 23.95 -2.42
C ILE A 69 -10.47 24.39 -2.62
N PRO A 70 -9.86 24.17 -3.81
CA PRO A 70 -8.56 24.73 -4.12
C PRO A 70 -8.60 26.25 -4.13
N LEU A 71 -7.62 26.90 -3.49
CA LEU A 71 -7.45 28.34 -3.48
C LEU A 71 -6.37 28.76 -4.49
N ASP A 72 -6.43 30.02 -4.95
CA ASP A 72 -5.47 30.57 -5.93
C ASP A 72 -4.01 30.60 -5.44
N ASN A 73 -3.78 30.48 -4.14
CA ASN A 73 -2.46 30.44 -3.52
C ASN A 73 -1.85 29.02 -3.38
N GLY A 74 -2.55 27.99 -3.87
CA GLY A 74 -2.15 26.60 -3.77
C GLY A 74 -2.57 25.88 -2.47
N GLU A 75 -3.22 26.60 -1.55
CA GLU A 75 -3.85 26.01 -0.36
C GLU A 75 -5.25 25.46 -0.68
N THR A 76 -5.82 24.68 0.23
CA THR A 76 -7.20 24.20 0.14
C THR A 76 -8.02 24.71 1.31
N GLU A 77 -9.26 25.13 1.03
CA GLU A 77 -10.25 25.42 2.05
C GLU A 77 -11.14 24.20 2.26
N THR A 78 -11.24 23.73 3.51
CA THR A 78 -12.11 22.62 3.88
C THR A 78 -13.49 23.13 4.24
N VAL A 79 -14.52 22.65 3.55
CA VAL A 79 -15.92 22.98 3.81
C VAL A 79 -16.65 21.76 4.36
N GLU A 80 -17.28 21.90 5.52
CA GLU A 80 -18.10 20.85 6.13
C GLU A 80 -19.52 20.91 5.57
N LEU A 81 -19.98 19.80 4.97
CA LEU A 81 -21.36 19.63 4.53
C LEU A 81 -22.28 19.19 5.68
N GLY A 82 -21.74 18.48 6.65
CA GLY A 82 -22.47 18.07 7.84
C GLY A 82 -21.62 17.20 8.77
N SER A 83 -22.03 17.18 10.05
CA SER A 83 -21.56 16.21 11.01
C SER A 83 -22.70 15.74 11.89
N ASP A 84 -22.75 14.45 12.21
CA ASP A 84 -23.74 13.83 13.07
C ASP A 84 -23.21 12.52 13.65
N ARG A 85 -23.89 12.00 14.68
CA ARG A 85 -23.52 10.78 15.39
C ARG A 85 -24.42 9.62 15.00
N PHE A 86 -23.90 8.42 15.13
CA PHE A 86 -24.73 7.22 15.03
C PHE A 86 -25.79 7.22 16.13
N VAL A 87 -27.03 6.96 15.73
CA VAL A 87 -28.16 6.70 16.62
C VAL A 87 -28.74 5.35 16.23
N ASP A 88 -28.77 4.42 17.17
CA ASP A 88 -29.19 3.03 16.92
C ASP A 88 -28.42 2.40 15.74
N GLY A 89 -27.11 2.67 15.65
CA GLY A 89 -26.25 2.15 14.60
C GLY A 89 -26.42 2.78 13.22
N ARG A 90 -27.11 3.91 13.11
CA ARG A 90 -27.37 4.58 11.82
C ARG A 90 -27.15 6.08 11.89
N VAL A 91 -26.63 6.67 10.81
CA VAL A 91 -26.53 8.12 10.60
C VAL A 91 -27.04 8.47 9.21
N VAL A 92 -27.67 9.65 9.06
CA VAL A 92 -28.25 10.10 7.78
C VAL A 92 -27.93 11.57 7.54
N PHE A 93 -27.41 11.87 6.35
CA PHE A 93 -27.16 13.23 5.90
C PHE A 93 -28.02 13.50 4.66
N GLU A 94 -28.69 14.62 4.64
CA GLU A 94 -29.52 15.09 3.52
C GLU A 94 -29.24 16.56 3.27
N GLY A 95 -29.24 16.97 1.99
CA GLY A 95 -28.99 18.34 1.62
C GLY A 95 -29.14 18.58 0.13
N GLU A 96 -28.69 19.75 -0.32
CA GLU A 96 -28.69 20.13 -1.72
C GLU A 96 -27.27 20.48 -2.16
N ILE A 97 -26.93 20.16 -3.42
CA ILE A 97 -25.65 20.48 -4.04
C ILE A 97 -25.88 20.83 -5.52
N ASP A 98 -25.23 21.87 -6.01
CA ASP A 98 -25.50 22.40 -7.36
C ASP A 98 -24.70 21.69 -8.47
N LYS A 99 -23.63 20.97 -8.11
CA LYS A 99 -22.73 20.30 -9.07
C LYS A 99 -22.13 19.04 -8.45
N PRO A 100 -21.69 18.09 -9.28
CA PRO A 100 -20.95 16.92 -8.79
C PRO A 100 -19.78 17.36 -7.91
N THR A 101 -19.71 16.85 -6.69
CA THR A 101 -18.72 17.25 -5.68
C THR A 101 -18.12 16.03 -5.00
N ASP A 102 -16.79 15.96 -5.02
CA ASP A 102 -16.07 14.94 -4.24
C ASP A 102 -16.12 15.30 -2.76
N VAL A 103 -16.51 14.33 -1.96
CA VAL A 103 -16.59 14.46 -0.51
C VAL A 103 -15.80 13.38 0.18
N ARG A 104 -15.23 13.72 1.32
CA ARG A 104 -14.60 12.81 2.26
C ARG A 104 -15.54 12.55 3.42
N ILE A 105 -15.83 11.30 3.69
CA ILE A 105 -16.56 10.84 4.87
C ILE A 105 -15.52 10.35 5.86
N SER A 106 -15.46 10.89 7.06
CA SER A 106 -14.47 10.57 8.08
C SER A 106 -15.10 10.39 9.46
N ILE A 107 -14.38 9.70 10.35
CA ILE A 107 -14.70 9.61 11.77
C ILE A 107 -13.92 10.74 12.45
N LYS A 108 -14.63 11.68 13.07
CA LYS A 108 -14.03 12.89 13.65
C LYS A 108 -13.00 12.58 14.74
N GLU A 109 -13.26 11.60 15.56
CA GLU A 109 -12.39 11.18 16.64
C GLU A 109 -11.11 10.46 16.16
N LEU A 110 -11.05 10.09 14.86
CA LEU A 110 -9.96 9.32 14.25
C LEU A 110 -9.41 9.99 12.97
N GLU A 111 -9.61 11.30 12.78
CA GLU A 111 -9.18 12.01 11.56
C GLU A 111 -7.68 11.90 11.28
N ASN A 112 -6.86 11.81 12.31
CA ASN A 112 -5.41 11.67 12.19
C ASN A 112 -4.94 10.22 11.89
N GLN A 113 -5.85 9.26 11.79
CA GLN A 113 -5.54 7.84 11.60
C GLN A 113 -5.94 7.30 10.23
N TRP A 114 -6.08 8.14 9.20
CA TRP A 114 -6.44 7.74 7.83
C TRP A 114 -7.77 6.95 7.73
N LYS A 115 -8.72 7.23 8.62
CA LYS A 115 -10.02 6.54 8.72
C LYS A 115 -11.10 7.30 7.96
N TRP A 116 -11.01 7.30 6.61
CA TRP A 116 -11.98 7.98 5.75
C TRP A 116 -12.23 7.25 4.44
N VAL A 117 -13.32 7.61 3.77
CA VAL A 117 -13.65 7.16 2.42
C VAL A 117 -14.06 8.34 1.55
N TRP A 118 -13.71 8.30 0.28
CA TRP A 118 -14.07 9.30 -0.71
C TRP A 118 -15.23 8.82 -1.60
N THR A 119 -16.16 9.71 -1.92
CA THR A 119 -17.20 9.50 -2.92
C THR A 119 -17.54 10.81 -3.63
N THR A 120 -18.29 10.72 -4.74
CA THR A 120 -18.80 11.91 -5.44
C THR A 120 -20.31 12.00 -5.24
N ILE A 121 -20.78 13.09 -4.65
CA ILE A 121 -22.21 13.42 -4.60
C ILE A 121 -22.62 13.97 -5.96
N ILE A 122 -23.64 13.38 -6.56
CA ILE A 122 -24.26 13.84 -7.79
C ILE A 122 -25.58 14.54 -7.43
N PRO A 123 -25.86 15.76 -7.90
CA PRO A 123 -27.15 16.43 -7.70
C PRO A 123 -28.31 15.57 -8.19
N GLY A 124 -29.28 15.26 -7.33
CA GLY A 124 -30.40 14.37 -7.66
C GLY A 124 -30.00 12.92 -7.94
N GLY A 125 -28.79 12.50 -7.55
CA GLY A 125 -28.27 11.15 -7.73
C GLY A 125 -28.86 10.13 -6.75
N GLU A 126 -28.41 8.88 -6.89
CA GLU A 126 -28.82 7.81 -5.99
C GLU A 126 -28.26 8.01 -4.56
N GLU A 127 -28.93 7.41 -3.58
CA GLU A 127 -28.51 7.37 -2.19
C GLU A 127 -27.12 6.74 -2.06
N ILE A 128 -26.21 7.41 -1.35
CA ILE A 128 -24.86 6.90 -1.04
C ILE A 128 -24.94 6.17 0.29
N ASN A 129 -24.52 4.91 0.29
CA ASN A 129 -24.47 4.08 1.49
C ASN A 129 -23.01 3.82 1.89
N PHE A 130 -22.68 4.04 3.17
CA PHE A 130 -21.40 3.65 3.74
C PHE A 130 -21.58 2.83 5.01
N ALA A 131 -20.56 2.06 5.37
CA ALA A 131 -20.51 1.34 6.64
C ALA A 131 -19.25 1.75 7.42
N MET A 132 -19.38 1.86 8.73
CA MET A 132 -18.27 1.85 9.66
C MET A 132 -18.17 0.43 10.22
N VAL A 133 -17.09 -0.26 9.90
CA VAL A 133 -16.83 -1.64 10.33
C VAL A 133 -15.80 -1.62 11.45
N ASP A 134 -16.15 -2.25 12.59
CA ASP A 134 -15.25 -2.45 13.71
C ASP A 134 -15.02 -3.96 13.90
N ASP A 135 -13.91 -4.46 13.36
CA ASP A 135 -13.47 -5.85 13.45
C ASP A 135 -12.11 -6.00 14.16
N GLY A 136 -11.77 -5.01 14.97
CA GLY A 136 -10.47 -4.89 15.65
C GLY A 136 -9.60 -3.78 15.05
N ASP A 137 -9.87 -3.40 13.80
CA ASP A 137 -9.41 -2.17 13.17
C ASP A 137 -10.60 -1.42 12.56
N VAL A 138 -10.79 -0.16 12.94
CA VAL A 138 -11.94 0.63 12.50
C VAL A 138 -11.76 1.11 11.08
N ARG A 139 -12.76 0.87 10.22
CA ARG A 139 -12.72 1.27 8.80
C ARG A 139 -14.03 1.86 8.33
N LEU A 140 -13.93 2.80 7.40
CA LEU A 140 -15.05 3.30 6.62
C LEU A 140 -14.98 2.72 5.21
N ALA A 141 -16.11 2.24 4.69
CA ALA A 141 -16.21 1.75 3.33
C ALA A 141 -17.60 2.08 2.74
N LEU A 142 -17.67 2.33 1.44
CA LEU A 142 -18.93 2.43 0.72
C LEU A 142 -19.59 1.05 0.61
N VAL A 143 -20.90 0.96 0.56
CA VAL A 143 -21.63 -0.32 0.50
C VAL A 143 -22.13 -0.60 -0.91
N GLY A 144 -21.51 -1.58 -1.56
CA GLY A 144 -21.93 -2.12 -2.85
C GLY A 144 -21.64 -1.23 -4.06
N VAL A 145 -21.70 0.09 -3.93
CA VAL A 145 -21.51 1.05 -5.03
C VAL A 145 -20.58 2.18 -4.59
N SER A 146 -19.57 2.47 -5.40
CA SER A 146 -18.73 3.66 -5.28
C SER A 146 -18.82 4.48 -6.56
N ASN A 147 -19.15 5.76 -6.46
CA ASN A 147 -19.24 6.68 -7.58
C ASN A 147 -18.21 7.80 -7.44
N ARG A 148 -17.37 7.97 -8.49
CA ARG A 148 -16.34 9.00 -8.62
C ARG A 148 -16.47 9.78 -9.93
N VAL A 149 -17.69 9.83 -10.52
CA VAL A 149 -17.95 10.40 -11.84
C VAL A 149 -18.50 11.81 -11.73
N LYS A 150 -17.72 12.78 -12.19
CA LYS A 150 -18.16 14.19 -12.39
C LYS A 150 -18.57 14.45 -13.84
N ASN A 151 -17.85 13.84 -14.78
CA ASN A 151 -18.11 13.98 -16.22
C ASN A 151 -18.56 12.65 -16.82
N PRO A 152 -19.86 12.47 -17.12
CA PRO A 152 -20.36 11.19 -17.66
C PRO A 152 -19.74 10.75 -18.99
N LYS A 153 -19.12 11.67 -19.74
CA LYS A 153 -18.43 11.32 -21.01
C LYS A 153 -17.14 10.53 -20.79
N ASN A 154 -16.55 10.69 -19.63
CA ASN A 154 -15.30 10.03 -19.24
C ASN A 154 -15.53 8.82 -18.34
N LYS A 155 -16.79 8.45 -18.12
CA LYS A 155 -17.19 7.37 -17.22
C LYS A 155 -16.68 6.02 -17.73
N PHE A 156 -16.16 5.23 -16.79
CA PHE A 156 -15.98 3.78 -16.92
C PHE A 156 -16.60 3.06 -15.73
N THR A 157 -16.81 1.75 -15.84
CA THR A 157 -17.33 0.93 -14.75
C THR A 157 -16.45 -0.28 -14.51
N ILE A 158 -16.34 -0.66 -13.24
CA ILE A 158 -15.78 -1.93 -12.79
C ILE A 158 -16.84 -2.58 -11.91
N SER A 159 -17.32 -3.74 -12.29
CA SER A 159 -18.34 -4.45 -11.53
C SER A 159 -17.91 -5.89 -11.26
N GLY A 160 -18.44 -6.48 -10.21
CA GLY A 160 -18.18 -7.88 -9.90
C GLY A 160 -19.38 -8.57 -9.28
N ASP A 161 -19.50 -9.87 -9.57
CA ASP A 161 -20.41 -10.79 -8.93
C ASP A 161 -19.62 -12.00 -8.41
N LEU A 162 -19.34 -11.98 -7.12
CA LEU A 162 -18.55 -12.99 -6.41
C LEU A 162 -19.44 -13.93 -5.59
N SER A 163 -20.75 -13.89 -5.79
CA SER A 163 -21.73 -14.67 -5.01
C SER A 163 -21.59 -16.19 -5.20
N SER A 164 -20.87 -16.63 -6.24
CA SER A 164 -20.60 -18.06 -6.50
C SER A 164 -19.38 -18.61 -5.74
N ILE A 165 -18.58 -17.75 -5.11
CA ILE A 165 -17.41 -18.18 -4.33
C ILE A 165 -17.89 -18.77 -3.02
N ASP A 166 -17.46 -20.00 -2.73
CA ASP A 166 -17.80 -20.72 -1.50
C ASP A 166 -16.90 -20.27 -0.34
N LYS A 167 -16.96 -18.97 -0.03
CA LYS A 167 -16.29 -18.31 1.11
C LYS A 167 -17.19 -17.22 1.66
N ASP A 168 -17.07 -16.93 2.94
CA ASP A 168 -17.76 -15.77 3.52
C ASP A 168 -17.12 -14.46 3.05
N LEU A 169 -17.69 -13.85 2.04
CA LEU A 169 -17.29 -12.56 1.49
C LEU A 169 -18.15 -11.39 2.01
N SER A 170 -18.96 -11.60 3.04
CA SER A 170 -19.86 -10.56 3.59
C SER A 170 -19.09 -9.30 4.09
N ARG A 171 -17.81 -9.47 4.42
CA ARG A 171 -16.90 -8.40 4.86
C ARG A 171 -15.76 -8.16 3.87
N ALA A 172 -15.84 -8.74 2.68
CA ALA A 172 -14.79 -8.51 1.69
C ALA A 172 -14.79 -7.05 1.23
N HIS A 173 -13.60 -6.46 1.22
CA HIS A 173 -13.34 -5.13 0.69
C HIS A 173 -12.91 -5.22 -0.76
N VAL A 174 -13.40 -4.28 -1.55
CA VAL A 174 -12.91 -4.02 -2.90
C VAL A 174 -12.26 -2.65 -2.90
N LEU A 175 -10.98 -2.61 -3.21
CA LEU A 175 -10.21 -1.39 -3.40
C LEU A 175 -9.91 -1.23 -4.88
N VAL A 176 -10.25 -0.07 -5.45
CA VAL A 176 -9.85 0.33 -6.80
C VAL A 176 -8.92 1.52 -6.67
N ALA A 177 -7.66 1.33 -7.02
CA ALA A 177 -6.61 2.33 -6.92
C ALA A 177 -6.04 2.65 -8.31
N GLU A 178 -5.74 3.92 -8.57
CA GLU A 178 -4.96 4.31 -9.74
C GLU A 178 -3.48 4.04 -9.47
N THR A 179 -2.83 3.35 -10.42
CA THR A 179 -1.38 3.18 -10.36
C THR A 179 -0.74 4.46 -10.88
N GLY A 180 -0.24 5.28 -9.98
CA GLY A 180 0.64 6.40 -10.35
C GLY A 180 2.01 5.88 -10.77
N VAL A 181 2.67 6.59 -11.68
CA VAL A 181 4.00 6.27 -12.20
C VAL A 181 5.12 6.43 -11.15
N ASN A 182 4.81 6.84 -9.95
CA ASN A 182 5.77 6.86 -8.83
C ASN A 182 5.99 5.41 -8.37
N ALA A 183 6.98 4.82 -9.03
CA ALA A 183 7.47 3.50 -8.74
C ALA A 183 7.73 3.32 -7.23
N GLY A 184 7.06 2.35 -6.64
CA GLY A 184 7.27 1.93 -5.25
C GLY A 184 6.20 2.39 -4.26
N THR A 185 5.45 3.45 -4.51
CA THR A 185 4.31 3.82 -3.69
C THR A 185 3.05 3.85 -4.54
N LEU A 186 2.13 2.93 -4.27
CA LEU A 186 0.74 3.06 -4.68
C LEU A 186 0.17 4.31 -3.97
N LYS A 187 0.46 5.50 -4.51
CA LYS A 187 -0.37 6.67 -4.16
C LYS A 187 -1.74 6.35 -4.73
N ALA A 188 -2.63 5.87 -3.88
CA ALA A 188 -4.05 5.73 -4.16
C ALA A 188 -4.61 7.13 -4.45
N ILE A 189 -4.49 7.60 -5.69
CA ILE A 189 -4.95 8.94 -6.12
C ILE A 189 -6.47 9.00 -6.11
N SER A 190 -7.14 7.85 -6.20
CA SER A 190 -8.58 7.75 -5.93
C SER A 190 -8.90 6.32 -5.50
N SER A 191 -9.00 6.08 -4.23
CA SER A 191 -9.44 4.77 -3.74
C SER A 191 -10.96 4.74 -3.63
N GLY A 192 -11.58 3.89 -4.44
CA GLY A 192 -12.91 3.41 -4.11
C GLY A 192 -12.75 2.28 -3.11
N ASN A 193 -12.88 2.55 -1.80
CA ASN A 193 -12.94 1.50 -0.79
C ASN A 193 -14.40 1.15 -0.57
N MET A 194 -14.80 -0.09 -0.88
CA MET A 194 -16.17 -0.54 -0.72
C MET A 194 -16.24 -1.96 -0.20
N ILE A 195 -17.31 -2.28 0.50
CA ILE A 195 -17.65 -3.65 0.88
C ILE A 195 -18.71 -4.20 -0.07
N LEU A 196 -18.69 -5.52 -0.25
CA LEU A 196 -19.64 -6.21 -1.11
C LEU A 196 -21.07 -6.12 -0.54
N ARG A 197 -22.03 -5.97 -1.42
CA ARG A 197 -23.45 -6.11 -1.08
C ARG A 197 -24.01 -7.36 -1.77
N ASN A 198 -24.33 -8.39 -0.99
CA ASN A 198 -24.76 -9.69 -1.51
C ASN A 198 -23.77 -10.30 -2.51
N GLY A 199 -22.46 -10.21 -2.24
CA GLY A 199 -21.40 -10.70 -3.11
C GLY A 199 -21.16 -9.85 -4.37
N LYS A 200 -21.75 -8.65 -4.48
CA LYS A 200 -21.64 -7.80 -5.67
C LYS A 200 -21.10 -6.42 -5.32
N PHE A 201 -20.47 -5.80 -6.32
CA PHE A 201 -20.02 -4.41 -6.24
C PHE A 201 -20.09 -3.74 -7.62
N LEU A 202 -20.14 -2.41 -7.59
CA LEU A 202 -20.03 -1.53 -8.75
C LEU A 202 -19.16 -0.31 -8.40
N PHE A 203 -18.07 -0.13 -9.12
CA PHE A 203 -17.27 1.07 -9.08
C PHE A 203 -17.49 1.87 -10.37
N GLU A 204 -17.81 3.15 -10.24
CA GLU A 204 -17.91 4.10 -11.32
C GLU A 204 -16.80 5.15 -11.20
N GLY A 205 -15.92 5.20 -12.17
CA GLY A 205 -14.79 6.12 -12.20
C GLY A 205 -14.73 6.94 -13.48
N GLU A 206 -13.77 7.86 -13.54
CA GLU A 206 -13.50 8.67 -14.72
C GLU A 206 -12.11 8.38 -15.29
N ALA A 207 -12.03 8.38 -16.63
CA ALA A 207 -10.78 8.32 -17.36
C ALA A 207 -10.92 9.21 -18.60
N GLU A 208 -10.19 10.31 -18.68
CA GLU A 208 -10.09 11.12 -19.90
C GLU A 208 -9.31 10.40 -20.99
N HIS A 209 -8.29 9.64 -20.57
CA HIS A 209 -7.45 8.79 -21.41
C HIS A 209 -7.36 7.39 -20.79
N PRO A 210 -7.04 6.36 -21.59
CA PRO A 210 -6.79 5.05 -21.05
C PRO A 210 -5.73 5.08 -19.95
N LYS A 211 -6.01 4.43 -18.82
CA LYS A 211 -5.12 4.32 -17.66
C LYS A 211 -5.21 2.94 -17.02
N VAL A 212 -4.20 2.57 -16.25
CA VAL A 212 -4.18 1.34 -15.47
C VAL A 212 -4.75 1.60 -14.09
N VAL A 213 -5.60 0.70 -13.61
CA VAL A 213 -6.08 0.66 -12.24
C VAL A 213 -5.76 -0.69 -11.63
N GLN A 214 -5.46 -0.68 -10.33
CA GLN A 214 -5.30 -1.87 -9.53
C GLN A 214 -6.60 -2.16 -8.79
N ILE A 215 -7.05 -3.39 -8.81
CA ILE A 215 -8.25 -3.85 -8.12
C ILE A 215 -7.81 -4.90 -7.12
N THR A 216 -8.10 -4.66 -5.85
CA THR A 216 -7.82 -5.61 -4.77
C THR A 216 -9.14 -6.04 -4.16
N VAL A 217 -9.36 -7.34 -4.03
CA VAL A 217 -10.47 -7.93 -3.30
C VAL A 217 -9.90 -8.69 -2.12
N SER A 218 -10.24 -8.32 -0.90
CA SER A 218 -9.69 -8.97 0.29
C SER A 218 -10.73 -9.10 1.40
N THR A 219 -10.71 -10.24 2.09
CA THR A 219 -11.37 -10.35 3.39
C THR A 219 -10.44 -9.81 4.45
N LEU A 220 -11.00 -9.00 5.35
CA LEU A 220 -10.26 -8.45 6.47
C LEU A 220 -10.00 -9.55 7.51
N ARG A 221 -8.76 -9.62 7.97
CA ARG A 221 -8.42 -10.52 9.08
C ARG A 221 -8.96 -9.93 10.38
N ALA A 222 -9.94 -10.58 11.00
CA ALA A 222 -9.96 -10.58 12.46
C ALA A 222 -8.73 -11.39 12.91
N SER A 223 -7.92 -10.86 13.80
CA SER A 223 -6.73 -11.53 14.33
C SER A 223 -7.08 -12.96 14.77
N GLY A 224 -6.61 -13.97 14.02
CA GLY A 224 -6.77 -15.38 14.38
C GLY A 224 -7.58 -16.26 13.41
N VAL A 225 -8.12 -15.75 12.31
CA VAL A 225 -8.86 -16.57 11.34
C VAL A 225 -7.96 -16.90 10.16
N SER A 226 -7.73 -18.21 9.92
CA SER A 226 -6.84 -18.75 8.89
C SER A 226 -7.39 -18.67 7.45
N ASP A 227 -8.61 -18.17 7.23
CA ASP A 227 -9.27 -18.19 5.92
C ASP A 227 -9.38 -16.78 5.32
N SER A 228 -8.22 -16.16 5.05
CA SER A 228 -8.17 -14.86 4.39
C SER A 228 -8.22 -15.04 2.86
N PHE A 229 -9.18 -14.36 2.22
CA PHE A 229 -9.22 -14.22 0.77
C PHE A 229 -8.48 -12.94 0.38
N PHE A 230 -7.55 -13.04 -0.56
CA PHE A 230 -6.83 -11.89 -1.10
C PHE A 230 -6.56 -12.12 -2.58
N GLU A 231 -7.09 -11.24 -3.41
CA GLU A 231 -6.87 -11.24 -4.86
C GLU A 231 -6.54 -9.83 -5.33
N GLN A 232 -5.54 -9.72 -6.17
CA GLN A 232 -5.12 -8.44 -6.75
C GLN A 232 -4.96 -8.57 -8.26
N MET A 233 -5.53 -7.63 -9.00
CA MET A 233 -5.48 -7.64 -10.46
C MET A 233 -5.39 -6.23 -11.04
N SER A 234 -4.80 -6.11 -12.21
CA SER A 234 -4.75 -4.86 -12.97
C SER A 234 -5.82 -4.84 -14.06
N ALA A 235 -6.42 -3.67 -14.27
CA ALA A 235 -7.30 -3.44 -15.41
C ALA A 235 -6.90 -2.16 -16.16
N VAL A 236 -7.10 -2.16 -17.48
CA VAL A 236 -6.98 -0.95 -18.31
C VAL A 236 -8.37 -0.37 -18.49
N VAL A 237 -8.59 0.84 -17.99
CA VAL A 237 -9.85 1.57 -18.10
C VAL A 237 -9.70 2.75 -19.07
N GLU A 238 -10.75 3.03 -19.84
CA GLU A 238 -10.87 4.13 -20.78
C GLU A 238 -12.31 4.63 -20.81
N PRO A 239 -12.64 5.79 -21.40
CA PRO A 239 -14.02 6.25 -21.50
C PRO A 239 -14.94 5.17 -22.07
N SER A 240 -16.05 4.92 -21.39
CA SER A 240 -17.05 3.88 -21.69
C SER A 240 -16.57 2.43 -21.52
N ALA A 241 -15.42 2.18 -20.89
CA ALA A 241 -14.99 0.84 -20.57
C ALA A 241 -15.92 0.22 -19.51
N GLU A 242 -16.23 -1.06 -19.72
CA GLU A 242 -16.96 -1.90 -18.78
C GLU A 242 -16.06 -3.08 -18.41
N ILE A 243 -15.54 -3.09 -17.19
CA ILE A 243 -14.69 -4.17 -16.67
C ILE A 243 -15.54 -5.04 -15.76
N LEU A 244 -15.53 -6.33 -16.01
CA LEU A 244 -16.22 -7.33 -15.20
C LEU A 244 -15.18 -8.15 -14.42
N ILE A 245 -15.34 -8.18 -13.11
CA ILE A 245 -14.57 -9.05 -12.22
C ILE A 245 -15.44 -10.28 -11.92
N HIS A 246 -14.92 -11.44 -12.20
CA HIS A 246 -15.63 -12.69 -11.98
C HIS A 246 -14.67 -13.83 -11.67
N PRO A 247 -15.12 -14.85 -10.93
CA PRO A 247 -14.34 -16.05 -10.72
C PRO A 247 -14.20 -16.85 -12.03
N GLN A 248 -13.01 -17.41 -12.25
CA GLN A 248 -12.66 -18.24 -13.39
C GLN A 248 -11.93 -19.50 -12.91
N GLY A 249 -12.02 -20.58 -13.69
CA GLY A 249 -11.35 -21.84 -13.37
C GLY A 249 -12.04 -22.65 -12.27
N GLU A 250 -11.42 -23.78 -11.90
CA GLU A 250 -11.95 -24.68 -10.86
C GLU A 250 -11.79 -24.09 -9.44
N HIS A 251 -10.91 -23.12 -9.28
CA HIS A 251 -10.52 -22.54 -7.98
C HIS A 251 -11.08 -21.15 -7.72
N ASN A 252 -11.94 -20.65 -8.64
CA ASN A 252 -12.57 -19.34 -8.50
C ASN A 252 -11.60 -18.16 -8.42
N GLU A 253 -10.46 -18.24 -9.13
CA GLU A 253 -9.55 -17.11 -9.27
C GLU A 253 -10.27 -15.92 -9.89
N LEU A 254 -10.02 -14.72 -9.35
CA LEU A 254 -10.66 -13.53 -9.87
C LEU A 254 -9.93 -13.00 -11.11
N VAL A 255 -10.68 -12.81 -12.16
CA VAL A 255 -10.17 -12.21 -13.41
C VAL A 255 -10.96 -10.97 -13.77
N ALA A 256 -10.24 -10.00 -14.36
CA ALA A 256 -10.82 -8.81 -14.95
C ALA A 256 -10.97 -9.03 -16.46
N THR A 257 -12.17 -8.86 -16.99
CA THR A 257 -12.48 -8.98 -18.42
C THR A 257 -13.29 -7.79 -18.91
N SER A 258 -13.11 -7.43 -20.17
CA SER A 258 -13.89 -6.39 -20.86
C SER A 258 -14.43 -6.86 -22.21
N GLY A 259 -13.78 -7.84 -22.82
CA GLY A 259 -14.11 -8.33 -24.17
C GLY A 259 -13.82 -7.33 -25.30
N THR A 260 -13.58 -6.07 -25.00
CA THR A 260 -13.34 -4.97 -25.96
C THR A 260 -12.35 -3.95 -25.43
N GLY A 261 -11.90 -3.03 -26.28
CA GLY A 261 -11.07 -1.90 -25.89
C GLY A 261 -9.61 -2.24 -25.61
N LYS A 262 -8.95 -1.34 -24.88
CA LYS A 262 -7.53 -1.47 -24.53
C LYS A 262 -7.28 -2.61 -23.55
N HIS A 263 -8.18 -2.86 -22.61
CA HIS A 263 -8.06 -3.97 -21.68
C HIS A 263 -7.98 -5.32 -22.40
N ALA A 264 -8.94 -5.59 -23.29
CA ALA A 264 -8.96 -6.82 -24.07
C ALA A 264 -7.69 -6.97 -24.91
N LYS A 265 -7.22 -5.89 -25.52
CA LYS A 265 -6.04 -5.90 -26.38
C LYS A 265 -4.74 -6.14 -25.61
N ILE A 266 -4.59 -5.56 -24.43
CA ILE A 266 -3.32 -5.56 -23.67
C ILE A 266 -3.27 -6.73 -22.70
N ILE A 267 -4.39 -7.00 -21.99
CA ILE A 267 -4.45 -8.01 -20.92
C ILE A 267 -4.96 -9.35 -21.46
N GLU A 268 -6.17 -9.38 -22.05
CA GLU A 268 -6.82 -10.65 -22.37
C GLU A 268 -6.14 -11.39 -23.54
N SER A 269 -5.52 -10.63 -24.47
CA SER A 269 -4.93 -11.22 -25.67
C SER A 269 -3.82 -12.24 -25.39
N TRP A 270 -3.03 -12.04 -24.35
CA TRP A 270 -1.95 -12.96 -23.99
C TRP A 270 -2.33 -13.94 -22.88
N ARG A 271 -3.26 -13.55 -21.95
CA ARG A 271 -3.81 -14.46 -20.95
C ARG A 271 -4.60 -15.63 -21.56
N GLN A 272 -5.10 -15.47 -22.77
CA GLN A 272 -5.81 -16.53 -23.52
C GLN A 272 -4.86 -17.43 -24.33
N SER A 273 -3.55 -17.17 -24.34
CA SER A 273 -2.60 -18.05 -25.02
C SER A 273 -2.51 -19.41 -24.34
N SER A 274 -2.41 -20.49 -25.12
CA SER A 274 -2.30 -21.85 -24.57
C SER A 274 -1.08 -22.01 -23.65
N GLU A 275 0.01 -21.33 -23.95
CA GLU A 275 1.23 -21.32 -23.18
C GLU A 275 1.04 -20.70 -21.80
N TYR A 276 0.32 -19.55 -21.72
CA TYR A 276 0.02 -18.90 -20.45
C TYR A 276 -0.94 -19.74 -19.61
N LEU A 277 -2.03 -20.24 -20.19
CA LEU A 277 -3.01 -21.03 -19.48
C LEU A 277 -2.44 -22.34 -18.92
N GLU A 278 -1.54 -23.02 -19.67
CA GLU A 278 -0.87 -24.23 -19.19
C GLU A 278 0.07 -23.92 -18.00
N LEU A 279 0.80 -22.80 -18.07
CA LEU A 279 1.70 -22.41 -16.99
C LEU A 279 0.92 -21.96 -15.74
N GLU A 280 -0.16 -21.20 -15.93
CA GLU A 280 -1.05 -20.75 -14.85
C GLU A 280 -1.71 -21.96 -14.15
N GLU A 281 -2.17 -22.98 -14.89
CA GLU A 281 -2.72 -24.22 -14.30
C GLU A 281 -1.67 -24.96 -13.46
N ARG A 282 -0.42 -25.06 -13.97
CA ARG A 282 0.70 -25.70 -13.21
C ARG A 282 1.05 -24.90 -11.96
N PHE A 283 1.13 -23.58 -12.06
CA PHE A 283 1.37 -22.69 -10.93
C PHE A 283 0.32 -22.90 -9.84
N ASN A 284 -0.96 -22.79 -10.21
CA ASN A 284 -2.07 -22.93 -9.28
C ASN A 284 -2.13 -24.33 -8.63
N ALA A 285 -1.73 -25.37 -9.35
CA ALA A 285 -1.62 -26.70 -8.76
C ALA A 285 -0.51 -26.80 -7.72
N ALA A 286 0.66 -26.22 -8.00
CA ALA A 286 1.80 -26.21 -7.09
C ALA A 286 1.55 -25.31 -5.87
N GLU A 287 0.91 -24.16 -6.05
CA GLU A 287 0.51 -23.24 -4.99
C GLU A 287 -0.45 -23.94 -4.00
N ARG A 288 -1.45 -24.65 -4.50
CA ARG A 288 -2.35 -25.44 -3.62
C ARG A 288 -1.63 -26.51 -2.81
N GLU A 289 -0.66 -27.22 -3.41
CA GLU A 289 0.13 -28.20 -2.68
C GLU A 289 0.94 -27.51 -1.56
N TYR A 290 1.53 -26.36 -1.87
CA TYR A 290 2.23 -25.53 -0.90
C TYR A 290 1.30 -25.06 0.22
N ASP A 291 0.14 -24.48 -0.09
CA ASP A 291 -0.83 -23.97 0.88
C ASP A 291 -1.37 -25.06 1.80
N ASN A 292 -1.65 -26.24 1.24
CA ASN A 292 -2.08 -27.39 2.04
C ASN A 292 -0.98 -27.81 3.04
N LYS A 293 0.26 -27.80 2.60
CA LYS A 293 1.41 -28.14 3.46
C LYS A 293 1.65 -27.02 4.48
N TYR A 294 1.58 -25.77 4.06
CA TYR A 294 1.71 -24.60 4.92
C TYR A 294 0.66 -24.62 6.03
N THR A 295 -0.62 -24.81 5.67
CA THR A 295 -1.72 -24.88 6.64
C THR A 295 -1.55 -26.05 7.60
N ALA A 296 -1.18 -27.24 7.08
CA ALA A 296 -0.95 -28.42 7.91
C ALA A 296 0.21 -28.24 8.90
N LEU A 297 1.26 -27.49 8.51
CA LEU A 297 2.37 -27.16 9.41
C LEU A 297 1.97 -26.06 10.40
N TRP A 298 1.14 -25.10 9.97
CA TRP A 298 0.66 -24.01 10.81
C TRP A 298 -0.18 -24.52 11.99
N ASP A 299 -1.01 -25.55 11.80
CA ASP A 299 -1.80 -26.18 12.86
C ASP A 299 -0.92 -26.83 13.96
N VAL A 300 0.35 -27.09 13.65
CA VAL A 300 1.36 -27.67 14.56
C VAL A 300 2.33 -26.60 15.10
N VAL A 301 2.12 -25.35 14.73
CA VAL A 301 3.07 -24.20 14.87
C VAL A 301 3.64 -24.00 16.27
N ASN A 302 2.87 -24.20 17.31
CA ASN A 302 3.40 -24.01 18.67
C ASN A 302 4.52 -25.01 19.07
N ALA A 303 4.73 -26.05 18.25
CA ALA A 303 5.78 -27.05 18.46
C ALA A 303 6.85 -27.08 17.35
N ALA A 304 6.63 -26.41 16.20
CA ALA A 304 7.41 -26.63 14.98
C ALA A 304 7.74 -25.36 14.18
N ILE A 305 7.85 -24.18 14.81
CA ILE A 305 8.19 -22.90 14.13
C ILE A 305 9.45 -23.04 13.26
N LYS A 306 10.43 -23.79 13.72
CA LYS A 306 11.66 -24.01 12.94
C LYS A 306 11.40 -24.80 11.66
N GLU A 307 10.63 -25.87 11.73
CA GLU A 307 10.27 -26.70 10.58
C GLU A 307 9.45 -25.91 9.55
N LEU A 308 8.52 -25.07 10.04
CA LEU A 308 7.73 -24.18 9.18
C LEU A 308 8.62 -23.17 8.45
N ASN A 309 9.54 -22.52 9.16
CA ASN A 309 10.45 -21.55 8.55
C ASN A 309 11.39 -22.21 7.53
N GLU A 310 11.92 -23.41 7.83
CA GLU A 310 12.72 -24.17 6.88
C GLU A 310 11.90 -24.54 5.63
N TYR A 311 10.62 -24.88 5.79
CA TYR A 311 9.75 -25.19 4.66
C TYR A 311 9.40 -23.94 3.83
N ILE A 312 9.03 -22.84 4.47
CA ILE A 312 8.66 -21.58 3.77
C ILE A 312 9.84 -21.01 2.97
N ASN A 313 11.06 -21.13 3.52
CA ASN A 313 12.27 -20.59 2.91
C ASN A 313 12.98 -21.59 1.98
N ASP A 314 12.40 -22.76 1.73
CA ASP A 314 12.96 -23.74 0.79
C ASP A 314 12.68 -23.31 -0.66
N GLU A 315 13.69 -22.73 -1.30
CA GLU A 315 13.63 -22.28 -2.70
C GLU A 315 13.42 -23.42 -3.72
N SER A 316 13.45 -24.68 -3.28
CA SER A 316 13.21 -25.84 -4.15
C SER A 316 11.72 -26.11 -4.43
N HIS A 317 10.80 -25.41 -3.77
CA HIS A 317 9.37 -25.56 -4.03
C HIS A 317 9.00 -25.26 -5.49
N GLU A 318 8.30 -26.19 -6.12
CA GLU A 318 7.90 -26.06 -7.54
C GLU A 318 7.07 -24.79 -7.77
N HIS A 319 6.20 -24.39 -6.82
CA HIS A 319 5.37 -23.18 -6.96
C HIS A 319 6.24 -21.91 -7.07
N LEU A 320 7.34 -21.77 -6.29
CA LEU A 320 8.25 -20.62 -6.38
C LEU A 320 8.97 -20.57 -7.74
N ALA A 321 9.31 -21.73 -8.29
CA ALA A 321 9.90 -21.80 -9.63
C ALA A 321 8.90 -21.41 -10.70
N LEU A 322 7.65 -21.88 -10.60
CA LEU A 322 6.58 -21.56 -11.53
C LEU A 322 6.12 -20.10 -11.40
N GLU A 323 6.10 -19.55 -10.19
CA GLU A 323 5.82 -18.13 -9.96
C GLU A 323 6.85 -17.25 -10.70
N ARG A 324 8.14 -17.57 -10.56
CA ARG A 324 9.22 -16.87 -11.28
C ARG A 324 9.04 -16.98 -12.80
N GLU A 325 8.81 -18.19 -13.32
CA GLU A 325 8.61 -18.42 -14.75
C GLU A 325 7.39 -17.62 -15.28
N LEU A 326 6.29 -17.60 -14.52
CA LEU A 326 5.08 -16.84 -14.84
C LEU A 326 5.33 -15.33 -14.81
N ALA A 327 6.05 -14.84 -13.81
CA ALA A 327 6.44 -13.44 -13.68
C ALA A 327 7.36 -13.01 -14.84
N GLU A 328 8.35 -13.83 -15.20
CA GLU A 328 9.24 -13.59 -16.34
C GLU A 328 8.48 -13.54 -17.66
N MET A 329 7.52 -14.46 -17.86
CA MET A 329 6.67 -14.47 -19.05
C MET A 329 5.83 -13.19 -19.12
N ARG A 330 5.17 -12.80 -18.04
CA ARG A 330 4.36 -11.57 -17.95
C ARG A 330 5.21 -10.34 -18.29
N THR A 331 6.36 -10.22 -17.63
CA THR A 331 7.31 -9.13 -17.84
C THR A 331 7.79 -9.08 -19.29
N THR A 332 8.19 -10.21 -19.86
CA THR A 332 8.64 -10.31 -21.26
C THR A 332 7.55 -9.86 -22.25
N LYS A 333 6.30 -10.26 -22.03
CA LYS A 333 5.17 -9.84 -22.85
C LYS A 333 4.92 -8.33 -22.75
N LEU A 334 4.92 -7.77 -21.55
CA LEU A 334 4.76 -6.33 -21.33
C LEU A 334 5.92 -5.52 -21.95
N GLN A 335 7.17 -5.96 -21.79
CA GLN A 335 8.33 -5.33 -22.41
C GLN A 335 8.25 -5.37 -23.95
N SER A 336 7.75 -6.46 -24.51
CA SER A 336 7.52 -6.56 -25.95
C SER A 336 6.48 -5.54 -26.43
N ILE A 337 5.39 -5.34 -25.68
CA ILE A 337 4.37 -4.33 -25.99
C ILE A 337 4.98 -2.93 -25.82
N ALA A 338 5.66 -2.65 -24.72
CA ALA A 338 6.28 -1.36 -24.44
C ALA A 338 7.25 -0.91 -25.54
N LYS A 339 8.03 -1.85 -26.10
CA LYS A 339 9.02 -1.56 -27.14
C LYS A 339 8.44 -1.48 -28.56
N ASN A 340 7.41 -2.27 -28.86
CA ASN A 340 7.01 -2.57 -30.24
C ASN A 340 5.55 -2.25 -30.56
N ALA A 341 4.76 -1.67 -29.65
CA ALA A 341 3.39 -1.30 -29.93
C ALA A 341 3.31 -0.25 -31.06
N ASN A 342 2.34 -0.42 -31.96
CA ASN A 342 2.09 0.57 -33.00
C ASN A 342 1.39 1.83 -32.48
N ASP A 343 0.63 1.68 -31.40
CA ASP A 343 -0.01 2.78 -30.68
C ASP A 343 0.88 3.17 -29.51
N PRO A 344 1.42 4.40 -29.43
CA PRO A 344 2.25 4.85 -28.31
C PRO A 344 1.55 4.72 -26.97
N LEU A 345 0.21 4.80 -26.92
CA LEU A 345 -0.54 4.67 -25.71
C LEU A 345 -0.55 3.22 -25.16
N ASP A 346 -0.55 2.21 -26.05
CA ASP A 346 -0.37 0.81 -25.64
C ASP A 346 1.03 0.61 -25.00
N SER A 347 2.05 1.27 -25.54
CA SER A 347 3.40 1.25 -24.98
C SER A 347 3.43 1.89 -23.58
N LEU A 348 2.82 3.06 -23.41
CA LEU A 348 2.71 3.72 -22.10
C LEU A 348 1.98 2.83 -21.07
N LEU A 349 0.86 2.24 -21.45
CA LEU A 349 0.10 1.36 -20.58
C LEU A 349 0.89 0.11 -20.17
N ALA A 350 1.65 -0.47 -21.09
CA ALA A 350 2.53 -1.60 -20.75
C ALA A 350 3.63 -1.21 -19.76
N MET A 351 4.18 0.01 -19.89
CA MET A 351 5.14 0.56 -18.92
C MET A 351 4.52 0.66 -17.52
N GLU A 352 3.32 1.22 -17.41
CA GLU A 352 2.60 1.40 -16.16
C GLU A 352 2.13 0.09 -15.52
N MET A 353 1.97 -0.95 -16.32
CA MET A 353 1.67 -2.32 -15.85
C MET A 353 2.91 -3.08 -15.34
N GLY A 354 4.07 -2.45 -15.34
CA GLY A 354 5.29 -3.06 -14.82
C GLY A 354 6.14 -3.78 -15.86
N ALA A 355 6.09 -3.34 -17.14
CA ALA A 355 7.06 -3.82 -18.14
C ALA A 355 8.50 -3.64 -17.65
N TYR A 356 8.72 -2.57 -16.89
CA TYR A 356 9.97 -2.28 -16.19
C TYR A 356 9.65 -1.83 -14.76
N THR A 357 10.06 -2.60 -13.77
CA THR A 357 9.94 -2.20 -12.37
C THR A 357 11.15 -1.39 -11.93
N VAL A 358 11.02 -0.67 -10.82
CA VAL A 358 12.10 0.16 -10.23
C VAL A 358 13.30 -0.67 -9.83
N GLU A 359 13.06 -1.93 -9.46
CA GLU A 359 14.07 -2.88 -8.99
C GLU A 359 14.86 -3.54 -10.12
N MET A 360 14.43 -3.34 -11.38
CA MET A 360 15.07 -3.97 -12.53
C MET A 360 16.42 -3.31 -12.87
N GLU A 361 17.40 -4.12 -13.19
CA GLU A 361 18.71 -3.72 -13.75
C GLU A 361 18.60 -2.92 -15.07
N ASN A 362 17.40 -2.86 -15.67
CA ASN A 362 17.14 -2.32 -17.00
C ASN A 362 16.59 -0.88 -17.02
N ARG A 363 16.92 -0.04 -16.01
CA ARG A 363 16.48 1.37 -15.95
C ARG A 363 16.79 2.16 -17.21
N SER A 364 17.94 1.88 -17.86
CA SER A 364 18.30 2.50 -19.14
C SER A 364 17.33 2.19 -20.27
N GLU A 365 16.80 0.95 -20.35
CA GLU A 365 15.80 0.58 -21.35
C GLU A 365 14.45 1.24 -21.06
N ALA A 366 14.02 1.26 -19.80
CA ALA A 366 12.82 1.97 -19.35
C ALA A 366 12.89 3.45 -19.75
N PHE A 367 14.01 4.11 -19.47
CA PHE A 367 14.23 5.49 -19.85
C PHE A 367 14.09 5.71 -21.36
N GLN A 368 14.68 4.83 -22.19
CA GLN A 368 14.58 4.93 -23.65
C GLN A 368 13.13 4.79 -24.17
N VAL A 369 12.31 3.95 -23.52
CA VAL A 369 10.90 3.82 -23.90
C VAL A 369 10.15 5.10 -23.56
N TYR A 370 10.30 5.62 -22.33
CA TYR A 370 9.67 6.88 -21.93
C TYR A 370 10.17 8.08 -22.75
N ASP A 371 11.44 8.09 -23.15
CA ASP A 371 12.01 9.14 -24.00
C ASP A 371 11.33 9.17 -25.37
N LYS A 372 11.13 8.01 -26.00
CA LYS A 372 10.35 7.89 -27.24
C LYS A 372 8.89 8.30 -27.05
N LEU A 373 8.27 7.93 -25.93
CA LEU A 373 6.88 8.29 -25.65
C LEU A 373 6.72 9.82 -25.50
N ALA A 374 7.72 10.49 -24.92
CA ALA A 374 7.73 11.94 -24.81
C ALA A 374 7.76 12.66 -26.16
N GLU A 375 8.28 12.01 -27.24
CA GLU A 375 8.33 12.59 -28.59
C GLU A 375 7.02 12.41 -29.38
N VAL A 376 6.20 11.40 -29.03
CA VAL A 376 5.08 10.97 -29.89
C VAL A 376 3.70 11.11 -29.26
N LEU A 377 3.62 11.23 -27.93
CA LEU A 377 2.38 11.46 -27.22
C LEU A 377 2.03 12.96 -27.18
N ASP A 378 0.75 13.26 -26.93
CA ASP A 378 0.35 14.65 -26.73
C ASP A 378 0.96 15.25 -25.44
N ALA A 379 1.06 16.60 -25.43
CA ALA A 379 1.79 17.31 -24.39
C ALA A 379 1.19 17.11 -22.97
N ASP A 380 -0.12 16.94 -22.89
CA ASP A 380 -0.79 16.75 -21.59
C ASP A 380 -0.48 15.39 -20.99
N LEU A 381 -0.51 14.33 -21.80
CA LEU A 381 -0.09 12.99 -21.37
C LEU A 381 1.39 12.93 -21.01
N VAL A 382 2.24 13.58 -21.82
CA VAL A 382 3.68 13.67 -21.53
C VAL A 382 3.91 14.35 -20.19
N MET A 383 3.27 15.47 -19.93
CA MET A 383 3.44 16.21 -18.68
C MET A 383 2.93 15.43 -17.48
N GLN A 384 1.79 14.76 -17.60
CA GLN A 384 1.14 14.09 -16.46
C GLN A 384 1.70 12.69 -16.15
N ARG A 385 2.15 11.94 -17.19
CA ARG A 385 2.45 10.50 -17.04
C ARG A 385 3.86 10.11 -17.45
N VAL A 386 4.44 10.75 -18.46
CA VAL A 386 5.78 10.41 -18.97
C VAL A 386 6.87 11.16 -18.23
N THR A 387 6.71 12.48 -18.05
CA THR A 387 7.72 13.33 -17.39
C THR A 387 8.02 12.88 -15.97
N PRO A 388 7.02 12.65 -15.08
CA PRO A 388 7.31 12.19 -13.73
C PRO A 388 8.05 10.84 -13.68
N ALA A 389 7.70 9.90 -14.59
CA ALA A 389 8.39 8.62 -14.68
C ALA A 389 9.85 8.76 -15.10
N ARG A 390 10.12 9.61 -16.11
CA ARG A 390 11.49 9.89 -16.55
C ARG A 390 12.33 10.53 -15.46
N GLU A 391 11.78 11.52 -14.76
CA GLU A 391 12.44 12.21 -13.66
C GLU A 391 12.76 11.21 -12.53
N ARG A 392 11.82 10.33 -12.18
CA ARG A 392 12.06 9.29 -11.18
C ARG A 392 13.15 8.30 -11.60
N ILE A 393 13.17 7.86 -12.85
CA ILE A 393 14.24 6.97 -13.35
C ILE A 393 15.60 7.66 -13.29
N VAL A 394 15.69 8.93 -13.67
CA VAL A 394 16.94 9.71 -13.57
C VAL A 394 17.41 9.84 -12.14
N GLU A 395 16.48 10.10 -11.21
CA GLU A 395 16.77 10.15 -9.78
C GLU A 395 17.31 8.82 -9.25
N LEU A 396 16.66 7.70 -9.60
CA LEU A 396 17.09 6.36 -9.19
C LEU A 396 18.46 5.98 -9.76
N ILE A 397 18.74 6.34 -11.02
CA ILE A 397 20.08 6.17 -11.62
C ILE A 397 21.09 6.98 -10.83
N LYS A 398 20.76 8.20 -10.40
CA LYS A 398 21.64 9.03 -9.58
C LYS A 398 21.89 8.43 -8.19
N ILE A 399 20.85 7.88 -7.54
CA ILE A 399 20.98 7.19 -6.25
C ILE A 399 21.92 5.98 -6.38
N GLU A 400 21.75 5.18 -7.44
CA GLU A 400 22.62 4.04 -7.73
C GLU A 400 24.09 4.50 -7.97
N GLN A 401 24.26 5.60 -8.68
CA GLN A 401 25.58 6.20 -8.90
C GLN A 401 26.21 6.67 -7.58
N ASN A 402 25.42 7.33 -6.72
CA ASN A 402 25.89 7.75 -5.40
C ASN A 402 26.37 6.54 -4.57
N ASP A 403 25.59 5.44 -4.57
CA ASP A 403 26.00 4.21 -3.91
C ASP A 403 27.30 3.62 -4.50
N ALA A 404 27.43 3.64 -5.83
CA ALA A 404 28.62 3.15 -6.53
C ALA A 404 29.88 4.03 -6.29
N ASP A 405 29.69 5.34 -6.10
CA ASP A 405 30.78 6.30 -5.87
C ASP A 405 31.25 6.30 -4.41
N LEU A 406 30.39 5.94 -3.44
CA LEU A 406 30.71 5.83 -2.02
C LEU A 406 31.40 4.50 -1.70
N VAL A 407 32.69 4.43 -2.02
CA VAL A 407 33.55 3.25 -1.79
C VAL A 407 34.69 3.57 -0.82
N PRO A 408 35.36 2.57 -0.23
CA PRO A 408 36.50 2.79 0.64
C PRO A 408 37.54 3.76 0.05
N GLY A 409 37.93 4.76 0.83
CA GLY A 409 38.81 5.85 0.42
C GLY A 409 38.10 7.12 -0.05
N GLN A 410 36.80 7.09 -0.31
CA GLN A 410 35.97 8.28 -0.58
C GLN A 410 35.45 8.89 0.74
N LYS A 411 34.97 10.13 0.67
CA LYS A 411 34.38 10.80 1.82
C LYS A 411 32.85 10.68 1.77
N VAL A 412 32.24 10.45 2.93
CA VAL A 412 30.79 10.50 3.05
C VAL A 412 30.25 11.91 2.92
N PRO A 413 29.05 12.12 2.36
CA PRO A 413 28.35 13.41 2.41
C PRO A 413 28.10 13.85 3.85
N ASP A 414 28.21 15.17 4.13
CA ASP A 414 27.74 15.72 5.38
C ASP A 414 26.23 15.85 5.41
N PHE A 415 25.64 15.80 6.59
CA PHE A 415 24.22 16.07 6.80
C PHE A 415 23.98 16.81 8.11
N THR A 416 22.83 17.48 8.18
CA THR A 416 22.27 18.03 9.41
C THR A 416 20.87 17.47 9.57
N LEU A 417 20.67 16.61 10.55
CA LEU A 417 19.40 15.95 10.85
C LEU A 417 19.03 16.15 12.32
N SER A 418 17.76 15.96 12.64
CA SER A 418 17.25 16.08 14.01
C SER A 418 17.01 14.72 14.64
N ASP A 419 17.19 14.63 15.96
CA ASP A 419 16.72 13.50 16.77
C ASP A 419 15.23 13.66 17.13
N VAL A 420 14.69 12.69 17.87
CA VAL A 420 13.28 12.69 18.31
C VAL A 420 12.94 13.86 19.26
N GLU A 421 13.91 14.53 19.85
CA GLU A 421 13.76 15.73 20.69
C GLU A 421 13.93 17.04 19.89
N GLU A 422 13.97 16.96 18.55
CA GLU A 422 14.21 18.08 17.61
C GLU A 422 15.60 18.73 17.78
N LYS A 423 16.57 18.04 18.34
CA LYS A 423 17.95 18.52 18.46
C LYS A 423 18.72 18.22 17.17
N GLU A 424 19.25 19.26 16.56
CA GLU A 424 20.08 19.13 15.35
C GLU A 424 21.41 18.46 15.63
N THR A 425 21.80 17.56 14.73
CA THR A 425 23.08 16.86 14.71
C THR A 425 23.72 17.02 13.35
N ILE A 426 24.99 17.48 13.34
CA ILE A 426 25.81 17.59 12.14
C ILE A 426 26.79 16.42 12.15
N LEU A 427 26.84 15.63 11.09
CA LEU A 427 27.67 14.42 11.05
C LEU A 427 29.16 14.76 11.28
N TYR A 428 29.70 15.76 10.58
CA TYR A 428 31.12 16.07 10.67
C TYR A 428 31.56 16.62 12.04
N ASP A 429 30.62 17.13 12.84
CA ASP A 429 30.91 17.48 14.24
C ASP A 429 31.09 16.20 15.08
N ILE A 430 30.28 15.16 14.83
CA ILE A 430 30.45 13.87 15.49
C ILE A 430 31.73 13.18 15.07
N LEU A 431 32.07 13.23 13.78
CA LEU A 431 33.30 12.64 13.25
C LEU A 431 34.52 13.27 13.90
N ALA A 432 34.53 14.60 14.08
CA ALA A 432 35.67 15.32 14.67
C ALA A 432 36.01 14.90 16.11
N ASP A 433 35.01 14.44 16.86
CA ASP A 433 35.13 14.01 18.26
C ASP A 433 35.42 12.50 18.42
N ASN A 434 35.35 11.71 17.33
CA ASN A 434 35.48 10.25 17.37
C ASN A 434 36.60 9.76 16.44
N GLU A 435 37.18 8.58 16.73
CA GLU A 435 38.22 7.94 15.89
C GLU A 435 37.59 7.12 14.76
N LEU A 436 36.40 6.56 15.02
CA LEU A 436 35.71 5.64 14.15
C LEU A 436 34.19 5.82 14.34
N VAL A 437 33.46 6.03 13.28
CA VAL A 437 31.99 6.19 13.33
C VAL A 437 31.33 5.26 12.35
N LEU A 438 30.30 4.54 12.83
CA LEU A 438 29.38 3.78 12.00
C LEU A 438 28.18 4.69 11.67
N VAL A 439 28.01 5.05 10.40
CA VAL A 439 26.79 5.67 9.89
C VAL A 439 25.92 4.56 9.35
N GLU A 440 24.76 4.33 9.97
CA GLU A 440 23.85 3.21 9.66
C GLU A 440 22.47 3.74 9.33
N PHE A 441 21.89 3.29 8.21
CA PHE A 441 20.53 3.59 7.81
C PHE A 441 19.61 2.45 8.21
N TRP A 442 18.52 2.80 8.88
CA TRP A 442 17.56 1.84 9.41
C TRP A 442 16.12 2.36 9.30
N ALA A 443 15.13 1.56 9.74
CA ALA A 443 13.74 1.99 9.88
C ALA A 443 13.00 1.14 10.93
N SER A 444 11.92 1.66 11.48
CA SER A 444 11.06 0.98 12.47
C SER A 444 10.49 -0.36 11.94
N TRP A 445 10.19 -0.42 10.67
CA TRP A 445 9.67 -1.61 9.96
C TRP A 445 10.76 -2.56 9.46
N CYS A 446 12.04 -2.23 9.62
CA CYS A 446 13.16 -3.04 9.13
C CYS A 446 13.51 -4.15 10.13
N ALA A 447 12.92 -5.34 9.98
CA ALA A 447 13.18 -6.46 10.88
C ALA A 447 14.68 -6.87 10.96
N PRO A 448 15.46 -6.90 9.85
CA PRO A 448 16.91 -7.17 9.93
C PRO A 448 17.67 -6.11 10.71
N CYS A 449 17.28 -4.82 10.59
CA CYS A 449 17.92 -3.73 11.34
C CYS A 449 17.67 -3.92 12.84
N ILE A 450 16.43 -4.15 13.24
CA ILE A 450 16.06 -4.41 14.63
C ILE A 450 16.82 -5.61 15.20
N ALA A 451 16.98 -6.68 14.41
CA ALA A 451 17.71 -7.88 14.83
C ALA A 451 19.22 -7.64 15.07
N ALA A 452 19.83 -6.66 14.39
CA ALA A 452 21.25 -6.30 14.56
C ALA A 452 21.52 -5.40 15.79
N ILE A 453 20.53 -4.68 16.29
CA ILE A 453 20.68 -3.70 17.38
C ILE A 453 21.35 -4.28 18.65
N PRO A 454 21.02 -5.49 19.15
CA PRO A 454 21.68 -6.04 20.32
C PRO A 454 23.20 -6.16 20.16
N GLU A 455 23.69 -6.63 19.01
CA GLU A 455 25.12 -6.79 18.72
C GLU A 455 25.80 -5.43 18.58
N LEU A 456 25.13 -4.44 17.95
CA LEU A 456 25.61 -3.06 17.87
C LEU A 456 25.72 -2.42 19.26
N LYS A 457 24.79 -2.68 20.19
CA LYS A 457 24.84 -2.21 21.58
C LYS A 457 26.05 -2.76 22.32
N ASP A 458 26.31 -4.05 22.17
CA ASP A 458 27.46 -4.70 22.79
C ASP A 458 28.76 -4.06 22.26
N LEU A 459 28.88 -3.89 20.95
CA LEU A 459 30.03 -3.30 20.30
C LEU A 459 30.24 -1.83 20.75
N HIS A 460 29.16 -1.02 20.73
CA HIS A 460 29.20 0.36 21.19
C HIS A 460 29.64 0.44 22.67
N SER A 461 29.08 -0.38 23.55
CA SER A 461 29.43 -0.38 24.96
C SER A 461 30.90 -0.69 25.23
N LEU A 462 31.52 -1.53 24.38
CA LEU A 462 32.93 -1.93 24.48
C LEU A 462 33.88 -0.82 24.02
N TYR A 463 33.55 -0.10 22.95
CA TYR A 463 34.49 0.76 22.25
C TYR A 463 34.14 2.25 22.24
N ASN A 464 32.95 2.69 22.71
CA ASN A 464 32.57 4.10 22.72
C ASN A 464 33.57 4.97 23.46
N LYS A 465 34.05 4.54 24.64
CA LYS A 465 35.06 5.26 25.42
C LYS A 465 36.45 5.36 24.73
N ASN A 466 36.65 4.55 23.69
CA ASN A 466 37.85 4.56 22.90
C ASN A 466 37.71 5.45 21.65
N GLY A 467 36.54 6.03 21.41
CA GLY A 467 36.26 6.88 20.27
C GLY A 467 35.52 6.18 19.13
N PHE A 468 34.76 5.08 19.41
CA PHE A 468 33.82 4.49 18.49
C PHE A 468 32.41 5.04 18.76
N GLU A 469 31.77 5.56 17.74
CA GLU A 469 30.41 6.06 17.83
C GLU A 469 29.53 5.44 16.73
N ILE A 470 28.22 5.41 16.96
CA ILE A 470 27.20 5.02 15.98
C ILE A 470 26.28 6.21 15.74
N VAL A 471 25.96 6.46 14.49
CA VAL A 471 24.94 7.41 14.06
C VAL A 471 23.94 6.65 13.23
N SER A 472 22.78 6.32 13.82
CA SER A 472 21.67 5.73 13.10
C SER A 472 20.85 6.82 12.41
N VAL A 473 20.55 6.63 11.13
CA VAL A 473 19.74 7.53 10.32
C VAL A 473 18.46 6.79 9.93
N SER A 474 17.33 7.21 10.52
CA SER A 474 16.03 6.62 10.18
C SER A 474 15.57 7.07 8.79
N ILE A 475 15.09 6.11 8.01
CA ILE A 475 14.36 6.33 6.76
C ILE A 475 12.85 6.07 6.92
N ASP A 476 12.31 6.26 8.11
CA ASP A 476 10.87 6.28 8.30
C ASP A 476 10.24 7.51 7.62
N ASP A 477 9.00 7.38 7.17
CA ASP A 477 8.18 8.48 6.66
C ASP A 477 7.11 8.94 7.67
N ASN A 478 7.13 8.33 8.86
CA ASN A 478 6.24 8.62 9.96
C ASN A 478 7.03 8.83 11.26
N PHE A 479 6.98 10.05 11.77
CA PHE A 479 7.68 10.42 13.00
C PHE A 479 7.30 9.54 14.21
N HIS A 480 6.01 9.22 14.37
CA HIS A 480 5.54 8.45 15.52
C HIS A 480 6.05 7.00 15.49
N ASP A 481 6.11 6.37 14.31
CA ASP A 481 6.62 5.00 14.17
C ASP A 481 8.12 4.94 14.49
N TRP A 482 8.88 5.94 14.03
CA TRP A 482 10.30 6.10 14.38
C TRP A 482 10.50 6.38 15.86
N GLU A 483 9.79 7.37 16.46
CA GLU A 483 9.84 7.71 17.88
C GLU A 483 9.58 6.48 18.75
N GLN A 484 8.50 5.75 18.46
CA GLN A 484 8.15 4.53 19.20
C GLN A 484 9.25 3.46 19.08
N ALA A 485 9.75 3.21 17.87
CA ALA A 485 10.79 2.20 17.66
C ALA A 485 12.11 2.59 18.33
N SER A 486 12.52 3.86 18.26
CA SER A 486 13.70 4.39 18.93
C SER A 486 13.61 4.24 20.46
N GLU A 487 12.44 4.53 21.06
CA GLU A 487 12.19 4.30 22.49
C GLU A 487 12.21 2.81 22.86
N GLU A 488 11.51 1.95 22.10
CA GLU A 488 11.46 0.50 22.35
C GLU A 488 12.84 -0.14 22.24
N GLN A 489 13.66 0.34 21.32
CA GLN A 489 15.02 -0.15 21.14
C GLN A 489 16.02 0.46 22.16
N ASP A 490 15.69 1.53 22.89
CA ASP A 490 16.57 2.18 23.90
C ASP A 490 18.01 2.35 23.35
N LEU A 491 18.14 3.04 22.20
CA LEU A 491 19.41 3.19 21.49
C LEU A 491 20.38 4.05 22.31
N PRO A 492 21.61 3.56 22.66
CA PRO A 492 22.55 4.31 23.48
C PRO A 492 23.45 5.30 22.69
N TRP A 493 23.18 5.47 21.40
CA TRP A 493 23.92 6.30 20.46
C TRP A 493 23.03 7.36 19.80
N ILE A 494 23.56 8.07 18.82
CA ILE A 494 22.87 9.14 18.12
C ILE A 494 21.90 8.53 17.10
N ASP A 495 20.59 8.81 17.23
CA ASP A 495 19.54 8.38 16.30
C ASP A 495 18.83 9.61 15.74
N VAL A 496 18.89 9.79 14.42
CA VAL A 496 18.39 10.97 13.71
C VAL A 496 17.56 10.56 12.49
N GLY A 497 16.73 11.48 11.96
CA GLY A 497 15.91 11.21 10.78
C GLY A 497 15.43 12.48 10.08
N GLU A 498 14.96 12.34 8.85
CA GLU A 498 14.39 13.45 8.05
C GLU A 498 12.92 13.25 7.68
N MET A 499 12.35 12.08 7.99
CA MET A 499 10.93 11.72 7.81
C MET A 499 10.40 11.78 6.36
N ASP A 500 11.30 11.71 5.40
CA ASP A 500 10.96 11.68 3.98
C ASP A 500 11.12 10.27 3.35
N GLY A 501 11.33 9.25 4.18
CA GLY A 501 11.47 7.86 3.73
C GLY A 501 12.63 7.67 2.74
N TRP A 502 12.37 6.93 1.69
CA TRP A 502 13.29 6.72 0.57
C TRP A 502 13.56 8.00 -0.25
N ASP A 503 12.73 9.02 -0.09
CA ASP A 503 12.85 10.28 -0.81
C ASP A 503 13.68 11.32 -0.03
N GLY A 504 14.17 10.97 1.15
CA GLY A 504 15.06 11.80 1.97
C GLY A 504 16.34 12.19 1.23
N GLU A 505 16.75 13.44 1.36
CA GLU A 505 17.96 13.94 0.69
C GLU A 505 19.23 13.25 1.18
N THR A 506 19.30 12.92 2.48
CA THR A 506 20.41 12.16 3.06
C THR A 506 20.43 10.73 2.56
N ALA A 507 19.28 10.04 2.55
CA ALA A 507 19.18 8.69 2.00
C ALA A 507 19.63 8.65 0.53
N LYS A 508 19.18 9.60 -0.29
CA LYS A 508 19.59 9.72 -1.70
C LYS A 508 21.08 10.02 -1.86
N ALA A 509 21.62 10.93 -1.04
CA ALA A 509 23.05 11.30 -1.10
C ALA A 509 23.96 10.12 -0.77
N TYR A 510 23.52 9.26 0.15
CA TYR A 510 24.23 8.03 0.53
C TYR A 510 23.90 6.83 -0.36
N GLY A 511 23.05 7.01 -1.37
CA GLY A 511 22.70 5.95 -2.30
C GLY A 511 21.92 4.80 -1.66
N VAL A 512 21.11 5.09 -0.63
CA VAL A 512 20.35 4.09 0.12
C VAL A 512 19.21 3.56 -0.73
N GLN A 513 19.26 2.29 -1.10
CA GLN A 513 18.24 1.59 -1.89
C GLN A 513 17.61 0.44 -1.11
N PHE A 514 18.21 0.06 0.01
CA PHE A 514 17.73 -0.98 0.95
C PHE A 514 18.28 -0.67 2.34
N VAL A 515 17.66 -1.22 3.35
CA VAL A 515 18.14 -1.18 4.74
C VAL A 515 18.20 -2.61 5.30
N PRO A 516 19.16 -2.92 6.20
CA PRO A 516 20.20 -2.02 6.72
C PRO A 516 21.25 -1.65 5.67
N LYS A 517 21.74 -0.43 5.73
CA LYS A 517 22.83 0.10 4.90
C LYS A 517 23.82 0.81 5.81
N SER A 518 25.12 0.57 5.67
CA SER A 518 26.08 1.15 6.61
C SER A 518 27.42 1.57 5.98
N TYR A 519 28.02 2.57 6.60
CA TYR A 519 29.33 3.10 6.24
C TYR A 519 30.17 3.26 7.52
N LEU A 520 31.29 2.56 7.59
CA LEU A 520 32.26 2.73 8.66
C LEU A 520 33.29 3.78 8.20
N VAL A 521 33.40 4.88 8.93
CA VAL A 521 34.19 6.03 8.53
C VAL A 521 35.20 6.46 9.61
N ASP A 522 36.30 7.05 9.19
CA ASP A 522 37.26 7.68 10.09
C ASP A 522 36.83 9.12 10.49
N ARG A 523 37.61 9.75 11.36
CA ARG A 523 37.33 11.12 11.85
C ARG A 523 37.35 12.19 10.75
N GLU A 524 37.96 11.95 9.62
CA GLU A 524 37.93 12.82 8.45
C GLU A 524 36.75 12.54 7.51
N GLY A 525 35.89 11.56 7.83
CA GLY A 525 34.74 11.12 7.03
C GLY A 525 35.15 10.24 5.87
N THR A 526 36.35 9.66 5.86
CA THR A 526 36.79 8.73 4.83
C THR A 526 36.16 7.35 5.08
N ILE A 527 35.52 6.80 4.09
CA ILE A 527 34.92 5.44 4.15
C ILE A 527 36.06 4.44 4.27
N LEU A 528 36.03 3.64 5.32
CA LEU A 528 36.95 2.53 5.56
C LEU A 528 36.35 1.22 5.09
N GLN A 529 35.07 1.03 5.36
CA GLN A 529 34.28 -0.14 4.98
C GLN A 529 32.84 0.24 4.72
N LYS A 530 32.10 -0.62 4.03
CA LYS A 530 30.71 -0.44 3.64
C LYS A 530 29.95 -1.76 3.79
N ASP A 531 28.73 -1.69 4.31
CA ASP A 531 27.80 -2.82 4.39
C ASP A 531 28.40 -4.07 5.08
N LEU A 532 29.16 -3.88 6.16
CA LEU A 532 29.66 -4.97 6.97
C LEU A 532 28.50 -5.67 7.72
N ASN A 533 28.52 -7.00 7.74
CA ASN A 533 27.66 -7.71 8.67
C ASN A 533 28.17 -7.54 10.12
N PRO A 534 27.35 -7.85 11.15
CA PRO A 534 27.75 -7.61 12.54
C PRO A 534 29.08 -8.27 12.97
N ASP A 535 29.33 -9.51 12.54
CA ASP A 535 30.58 -10.23 12.86
C ASP A 535 31.80 -9.55 12.22
N GLU A 536 31.70 -9.15 10.95
CA GLU A 536 32.75 -8.42 10.22
C GLU A 536 33.00 -7.04 10.83
N LEU A 537 31.94 -6.36 11.27
CA LEU A 537 32.05 -5.07 11.94
C LEU A 537 32.78 -5.20 13.28
N GLU A 538 32.43 -6.22 14.10
CA GLU A 538 33.12 -6.49 15.37
C GLU A 538 34.59 -6.78 15.15
N GLU A 539 34.93 -7.65 14.18
CA GLU A 539 36.32 -7.96 13.84
C GLU A 539 37.10 -6.69 13.43
N TYR A 540 36.51 -5.85 12.59
CA TYR A 540 37.14 -4.62 12.12
C TYR A 540 37.37 -3.62 13.26
N VAL A 541 36.32 -3.29 14.04
CA VAL A 541 36.40 -2.34 15.16
C VAL A 541 37.38 -2.82 16.23
N SER A 542 37.32 -4.12 16.57
CA SER A 542 38.24 -4.71 17.55
C SER A 542 39.70 -4.67 17.07
N SER A 543 39.96 -4.93 15.80
CA SER A 543 41.32 -4.82 15.23
C SER A 543 41.82 -3.39 15.19
N TRP A 544 40.96 -2.42 14.90
CA TRP A 544 41.28 -1.00 14.88
C TRP A 544 41.81 -0.53 16.23
N PHE A 545 41.07 -0.76 17.31
CA PHE A 545 41.45 -0.30 18.63
C PHE A 545 42.53 -1.12 19.32
N ASN A 546 42.61 -2.44 19.04
CA ASN A 546 43.66 -3.29 19.60
C ASN A 546 44.99 -3.13 18.83
N GLY A 547 44.96 -2.82 17.52
CA GLY A 547 46.15 -2.59 16.70
C GLY A 547 46.85 -1.25 17.01
N THR A 548 46.09 -0.21 17.36
CA THR A 548 46.63 1.11 17.77
C THR A 548 47.26 1.09 19.16
N SER A 549 46.90 0.14 20.03
CA SER A 549 47.51 -0.01 21.37
C SER A 549 48.96 -0.55 21.35
N SER A 550 49.50 -0.96 20.20
CA SER A 550 50.83 -1.55 20.06
C SER A 550 51.89 -0.56 19.58
N SER A 551 51.55 0.75 19.44
CA SER A 551 52.40 1.77 18.84
C SER A 551 52.70 2.97 19.77
N ASN A 552 52.54 2.80 21.11
CA ASN A 552 52.92 3.79 22.12
C ASN A 552 54.01 3.26 23.06
#